data_1616892890b5fd1e5215962dd6f5016b
#
_entry.id   1616892890b5fd1e5215962dd6f5016b
#
_cell.length_a   1.000
_cell.length_b   1.000
_cell.length_c   1.000
_cell.angle_alpha   90.00
_cell.angle_beta   90.00
_cell.angle_gamma   90.00
#
_symmetry.space_group_name_H-M   'P 1'
#
loop_
_entity.id
_entity.type
_entity.pdbx_description
1 polymer ?
#
loop_
_entity_poly.entity_id
_entity_poly.type
_entity_poly.pdbx_seq_one_letter_code
_entity_poly.pdbx_strand_id
1 'polypeptide(L)'
;MPSCDVSYALTGKILPRGSWAHGPTRITHLHFCQPTGVQPHHNHARHSRDESHMVMLHRRRPASQTQPDQQTSAVPISMGSTGASTTATRIADVSIVIIVTLCYSTYALIRHAVFRSAGYDLGIFDQAVRNYAHFHLPYSPLKGVSFNLLGDHFHPLLMVFAPLYWIWDDPRMLLVGQAIVVALSLPLLTRIAERRMHPIAARIFTVLIAFSWPMQGLIDFNFHEICMAIPLVCLAYDALDRRSFTPFIVACVLLLGVREDLGTVVALLGLVWAWEVWRTTHDHRQALRGVYMFLGGIVAFVAITRLVIPSLAPDGTFAYWDYPDFGSSLSDMLAMIVQHPLKSLGIAFGNSYKRQTLLLLVEPFFFLCLGSVRWLPCLPILLSRMWSNRPLLWMGMFHYNAIEFVILAIAAVTVVGRVSKNWRKAVVAVLLVSIAYSYRIAHLEGEWTEPFRQLPQDVRTIKNNPRIDAINEMLAAVPENTCVTADDRVAPHLTSTNRVTVPGAPTPRTDLVILDMTQADTGNGLSKPSDALKNYEDQGYQRIADKENYILLSTSNVVPDKRLCGPTAP
;
A
#
# COMPACT_ATOMS: atom_id res chain seq x y z
N MET A 1 -10.06 20.49 -20.51
CA MET A 1 -9.62 19.11 -20.28
C MET A 1 -10.71 18.44 -19.46
N PRO A 2 -11.35 17.37 -19.92
CA PRO A 2 -12.40 16.73 -19.15
C PRO A 2 -11.79 15.91 -18.02
N SER A 3 -12.32 16.12 -16.83
CA SER A 3 -12.09 15.30 -15.65
C SER A 3 -12.50 13.86 -15.94
N CYS A 4 -11.57 12.91 -15.86
CA CYS A 4 -11.89 11.48 -15.89
C CYS A 4 -12.59 11.10 -14.59
N ASP A 5 -13.92 11.10 -14.61
CA ASP A 5 -14.72 10.39 -13.62
C ASP A 5 -14.60 8.89 -13.89
N VAL A 6 -13.73 8.23 -13.16
CA VAL A 6 -13.63 6.78 -13.18
C VAL A 6 -14.78 6.21 -12.35
N SER A 7 -15.93 6.02 -13.00
CA SER A 7 -17.04 5.27 -12.43
C SER A 7 -16.75 3.79 -12.52
N TYR A 8 -16.15 3.20 -11.48
CA TYR A 8 -16.15 1.75 -11.32
C TYR A 8 -17.58 1.30 -11.05
N ALA A 9 -18.25 0.79 -12.06
CA ALA A 9 -19.53 0.13 -11.92
C ALA A 9 -19.34 -1.17 -11.14
N LEU A 10 -19.73 -1.17 -9.86
CA LEU A 10 -19.90 -2.38 -9.07
C LEU A 10 -21.09 -3.18 -9.63
N THR A 11 -20.85 -3.99 -10.67
CA THR A 11 -21.82 -4.97 -11.16
C THR A 11 -21.49 -6.35 -10.61
N GLY A 12 -22.04 -6.65 -9.48
CA GLY A 12 -22.01 -7.98 -8.88
C GLY A 12 -23.14 -8.16 -7.88
N LYS A 13 -24.37 -8.39 -8.42
CA LYS A 13 -25.56 -8.94 -7.75
C LYS A 13 -25.38 -9.39 -6.29
N ILE A 14 -25.99 -8.67 -5.35
CA ILE A 14 -26.75 -9.25 -4.23
C ILE A 14 -27.81 -8.20 -3.84
N LEU A 15 -29.06 -8.42 -4.27
CA LEU A 15 -30.24 -7.84 -3.63
C LEU A 15 -30.91 -8.93 -2.81
N PRO A 16 -31.13 -8.77 -1.52
CA PRO A 16 -32.21 -9.47 -0.83
C PRO A 16 -33.51 -8.73 -1.11
N ARG A 17 -34.51 -9.47 -1.59
CA ARG A 17 -35.88 -9.00 -1.70
C ARG A 17 -36.43 -8.67 -0.32
N GLY A 18 -36.92 -7.45 -0.15
CA GLY A 18 -37.75 -7.01 0.96
C GLY A 18 -38.50 -5.75 0.57
N SER A 19 -39.78 -5.93 0.20
CA SER A 19 -40.75 -4.92 -0.18
C SER A 19 -40.90 -3.82 0.89
N TRP A 20 -40.96 -2.53 0.48
CA TRP A 20 -41.92 -1.53 0.98
C TRP A 20 -42.07 -0.41 -0.06
N ALA A 21 -43.31 -0.27 -0.54
CA ALA A 21 -43.76 0.84 -1.35
C ALA A 21 -43.98 2.09 -0.47
N HIS A 22 -43.65 3.28 -0.98
CA HIS A 22 -44.52 4.46 -0.99
C HIS A 22 -43.76 5.72 -1.48
N GLY A 23 -44.28 6.34 -2.45
CA GLY A 23 -44.56 7.67 -2.91
C GLY A 23 -43.57 8.87 -2.77
N PRO A 24 -43.61 9.82 -3.69
CA PRO A 24 -42.64 10.90 -3.78
C PRO A 24 -43.03 12.10 -2.90
N THR A 25 -42.07 12.66 -2.15
CA THR A 25 -42.27 13.93 -1.46
C THR A 25 -41.39 15.03 -2.05
N ARG A 26 -42.03 16.11 -2.42
CA ARG A 26 -41.50 17.34 -3.02
C ARG A 26 -40.49 18.02 -2.09
N ILE A 27 -39.44 18.54 -2.70
CA ILE A 27 -38.49 19.47 -2.07
C ILE A 27 -39.07 20.88 -2.25
N THR A 28 -39.37 21.54 -1.15
CA THR A 28 -39.69 22.97 -1.08
C THR A 28 -38.48 23.76 -0.65
N HIS A 29 -38.20 24.81 -1.40
CA HIS A 29 -37.19 25.83 -1.11
C HIS A 29 -37.45 26.52 0.23
N LEU A 30 -36.41 26.75 1.01
CA LEU A 30 -36.39 27.69 2.12
C LEU A 30 -35.28 28.73 1.92
N HIS A 31 -35.77 29.98 1.80
CA HIS A 31 -34.96 31.20 1.74
C HIS A 31 -34.32 31.49 3.11
N PHE A 32 -33.06 31.89 3.10
CA PHE A 32 -32.39 32.48 4.25
C PHE A 32 -32.57 33.99 4.26
N CYS A 33 -33.08 34.49 5.38
CA CYS A 33 -33.02 35.90 5.78
C CYS A 33 -31.82 36.09 6.72
N GLN A 34 -31.00 37.10 6.46
CA GLN A 34 -30.05 37.67 7.41
C GLN A 34 -30.78 38.61 8.39
N PRO A 35 -30.21 38.82 9.57
CA PRO A 35 -30.31 40.13 10.20
C PRO A 35 -28.95 40.74 10.55
N THR A 36 -28.95 42.02 10.35
CA THR A 36 -27.99 43.08 10.57
C THR A 36 -27.57 43.31 12.00
N GLY A 37 -26.30 43.60 12.18
CA GLY A 37 -25.56 44.51 13.02
C GLY A 37 -26.02 45.00 14.38
N VAL A 38 -25.07 45.03 15.28
CA VAL A 38 -24.80 46.17 16.22
C VAL A 38 -23.39 45.99 16.81
N GLN A 39 -22.56 47.01 16.65
CA GLN A 39 -21.36 47.39 17.47
C GLN A 39 -21.80 48.56 18.35
N PRO A 40 -20.92 49.14 19.18
CA PRO A 40 -19.89 48.69 20.13
C PRO A 40 -20.04 49.28 21.53
N HIS A 41 -19.23 48.90 22.51
CA HIS A 41 -18.81 49.86 23.57
C HIS A 41 -17.47 49.50 24.21
N HIS A 42 -16.61 50.50 24.23
CA HIS A 42 -15.36 50.65 25.00
C HIS A 42 -15.61 50.63 26.53
N ASN A 43 -14.63 50.17 27.29
CA ASN A 43 -14.04 50.99 28.31
C ASN A 43 -12.74 50.44 28.91
N HIS A 44 -11.89 51.37 29.21
CA HIS A 44 -10.58 51.49 29.82
C HIS A 44 -10.49 51.02 31.28
N ALA A 45 -9.28 50.60 31.70
CA ALA A 45 -8.41 51.21 32.75
C ALA A 45 -7.45 50.10 33.27
N ARG A 46 -6.14 50.22 33.13
CA ARG A 46 -5.12 50.98 33.87
C ARG A 46 -4.64 50.38 35.19
N HIS A 47 -3.31 50.18 35.20
CA HIS A 47 -2.32 50.25 36.32
C HIS A 47 -2.26 49.06 37.27
N SER A 48 -1.09 48.59 37.75
CA SER A 48 0.19 49.26 38.03
C SER A 48 1.32 48.22 38.19
N ARG A 49 2.50 48.69 37.93
CA ARG A 49 3.81 48.25 38.39
C ARG A 49 3.86 47.79 39.84
N ASP A 50 4.77 46.83 40.12
CA ASP A 50 5.89 47.14 41.01
C ASP A 50 7.06 46.16 40.86
N GLU A 51 8.19 46.69 41.14
CA GLU A 51 9.57 46.21 40.95
C GLU A 51 10.09 45.46 42.19
N SER A 52 11.19 44.76 41.90
CA SER A 52 12.39 44.59 42.75
C SER A 52 12.38 43.50 43.82
N HIS A 53 13.27 42.56 43.77
CA HIS A 53 14.57 42.65 44.42
C HIS A 53 15.43 41.38 44.17
N MET A 54 16.61 41.67 43.71
CA MET A 54 17.79 40.82 43.62
C MET A 54 18.41 40.64 45.02
N VAL A 55 18.69 39.40 45.42
CA VAL A 55 19.69 39.14 46.46
C VAL A 55 20.57 37.96 46.06
N MET A 56 21.81 38.30 45.72
CA MET A 56 22.94 37.36 45.73
C MET A 56 23.39 37.13 47.15
N LEU A 57 23.65 35.87 47.50
CA LEU A 57 24.60 35.55 48.54
C LEU A 57 25.43 34.30 48.20
N HIS A 58 26.74 34.59 48.11
CA HIS A 58 27.85 33.67 48.08
C HIS A 58 27.99 32.96 49.44
N ARG A 59 28.36 31.68 49.48
CA ARG A 59 29.62 31.20 50.08
C ARG A 59 29.65 29.70 50.45
N ARG A 60 30.73 29.13 50.02
CA ARG A 60 31.69 28.19 50.66
C ARG A 60 31.45 26.70 50.62
N ARG A 61 32.37 26.02 49.89
CA ARG A 61 32.84 24.65 50.20
C ARG A 61 33.51 24.58 51.55
N PRO A 62 33.50 23.44 52.19
CA PRO A 62 34.76 22.76 52.43
C PRO A 62 34.75 21.23 52.13
N ALA A 63 35.88 20.80 51.88
CA ALA A 63 36.69 19.66 51.71
C ALA A 63 36.25 18.28 52.29
N SER A 64 36.55 17.28 51.45
CA SER A 64 37.06 15.92 51.71
C SER A 64 36.59 15.14 52.94
N GLN A 65 35.93 14.02 52.66
CA GLN A 65 36.18 12.78 53.40
C GLN A 65 36.07 11.55 52.47
N THR A 66 37.03 10.69 52.70
CA THR A 66 37.40 9.41 52.11
C THR A 66 36.28 8.37 52.01
N GLN A 67 36.41 7.57 50.96
CA GLN A 67 35.72 6.30 50.63
C GLN A 67 35.52 5.34 51.84
N PRO A 68 34.52 4.43 51.71
CA PRO A 68 34.93 3.08 51.33
C PRO A 68 34.14 2.47 50.17
N ASP A 69 34.86 1.60 49.48
CA ASP A 69 34.41 0.75 48.38
C ASP A 69 33.07 0.05 48.66
N GLN A 70 32.05 0.32 47.82
CA GLN A 70 30.97 -0.61 47.62
C GLN A 70 31.12 -1.22 46.23
N GLN A 71 31.63 -2.43 46.21
CA GLN A 71 31.55 -3.38 45.13
C GLN A 71 30.07 -3.54 44.74
N THR A 72 29.66 -2.88 43.68
CA THR A 72 28.44 -3.21 42.98
C THR A 72 28.64 -4.55 42.28
N SER A 73 28.12 -5.58 42.91
CA SER A 73 27.97 -6.92 42.33
C SER A 73 27.15 -6.79 41.03
N ALA A 74 27.84 -6.86 39.92
CA ALA A 74 27.22 -7.14 38.64
C ALA A 74 26.56 -8.51 38.74
N VAL A 75 25.23 -8.55 38.77
CA VAL A 75 24.47 -9.78 38.62
C VAL A 75 24.78 -10.32 37.23
N PRO A 76 25.41 -11.48 37.10
CA PRO A 76 25.60 -12.08 35.81
C PRO A 76 24.23 -12.47 35.27
N ILE A 77 23.81 -11.85 34.15
CA ILE A 77 22.71 -12.35 33.36
C ILE A 77 23.14 -13.73 32.88
N SER A 78 22.60 -14.76 33.50
CA SER A 78 22.82 -16.13 33.09
C SER A 78 22.27 -16.29 31.66
N MET A 79 23.13 -16.32 30.68
CA MET A 79 22.86 -16.89 29.36
C MET A 79 22.74 -18.41 29.49
N GLY A 80 21.64 -18.87 30.05
CA GLY A 80 21.21 -20.24 29.93
C GLY A 80 20.36 -20.41 28.70
N SER A 81 20.93 -20.67 27.55
CA SER A 81 20.19 -21.11 26.38
C SER A 81 20.82 -22.34 25.78
N THR A 82 20.10 -23.35 25.89
CA THR A 82 20.17 -24.66 25.28
C THR A 82 20.18 -24.57 23.76
N GLY A 83 21.25 -25.03 23.10
CA GLY A 83 21.40 -25.04 21.63
C GLY A 83 20.26 -25.76 20.86
N ALA A 84 19.56 -26.68 21.52
CA ALA A 84 18.38 -27.36 20.95
C ALA A 84 17.18 -26.43 20.76
N SER A 85 16.99 -25.42 21.61
CA SER A 85 15.90 -24.43 21.48
C SER A 85 16.08 -23.52 20.26
N THR A 86 17.31 -23.17 19.90
CA THR A 86 17.59 -22.28 18.77
C THR A 86 17.34 -22.93 17.41
N THR A 87 17.60 -24.23 17.26
CA THR A 87 17.36 -24.95 16.01
C THR A 87 15.86 -25.15 15.75
N ALA A 88 15.09 -25.56 16.76
CA ALA A 88 13.64 -25.73 16.65
C ALA A 88 12.92 -24.42 16.30
N THR A 89 13.34 -23.30 16.88
CA THR A 89 12.77 -21.98 16.58
C THR A 89 13.10 -21.52 15.17
N ARG A 90 14.31 -21.77 14.68
CA ARG A 90 14.68 -21.46 13.27
C ARG A 90 13.88 -22.30 12.28
N ILE A 91 13.71 -23.60 12.56
CA ILE A 91 12.89 -24.48 11.71
C ILE A 91 11.45 -23.96 11.67
N ALA A 92 10.86 -23.57 12.81
CA ALA A 92 9.51 -23.01 12.85
C ALA A 92 9.39 -21.71 12.02
N ASP A 93 10.35 -20.79 12.12
CA ASP A 93 10.34 -19.55 11.37
C ASP A 93 10.47 -19.79 9.86
N VAL A 94 11.37 -20.69 9.44
CA VAL A 94 11.53 -21.09 8.04
C VAL A 94 10.25 -21.78 7.52
N SER A 95 9.64 -22.65 8.33
CA SER A 95 8.39 -23.32 7.97
C SER A 95 7.25 -22.31 7.76
N ILE A 96 7.14 -21.29 8.62
CA ILE A 96 6.14 -20.21 8.46
C ILE A 96 6.37 -19.48 7.12
N VAL A 97 7.61 -19.11 6.81
CA VAL A 97 7.94 -18.45 5.53
C VAL A 97 7.53 -19.30 4.34
N ILE A 98 7.91 -20.60 4.34
CA ILE A 98 7.59 -21.52 3.25
C ILE A 98 6.07 -21.69 3.09
N ILE A 99 5.36 -21.95 4.18
CA ILE A 99 3.91 -22.18 4.15
C ILE A 99 3.19 -20.91 3.65
N VAL A 100 3.52 -19.74 4.17
CA VAL A 100 2.89 -18.48 3.75
C VAL A 100 3.21 -18.18 2.27
N THR A 101 4.47 -18.38 1.84
CA THR A 101 4.84 -18.23 0.43
C THR A 101 4.02 -19.15 -0.48
N LEU A 102 3.88 -20.42 -0.11
CA LEU A 102 3.10 -21.39 -0.89
C LEU A 102 1.61 -21.01 -0.93
N CYS A 103 1.02 -20.62 0.21
CA CYS A 103 -0.37 -20.19 0.27
C CYS A 103 -0.63 -18.95 -0.61
N TYR A 104 0.21 -17.94 -0.50
CA TYR A 104 0.09 -16.70 -1.28
C TYR A 104 0.30 -16.95 -2.77
N SER A 105 1.36 -17.67 -3.14
CA SER A 105 1.64 -18.00 -4.54
C SER A 105 0.51 -18.82 -5.15
N THR A 106 0.04 -19.85 -4.45
CA THR A 106 -1.08 -20.69 -4.94
C THR A 106 -2.34 -19.85 -5.17
N TYR A 107 -2.68 -18.99 -4.21
CA TYR A 107 -3.83 -18.09 -4.35
C TYR A 107 -3.68 -17.16 -5.57
N ALA A 108 -2.55 -16.45 -5.67
CA ALA A 108 -2.32 -15.48 -6.73
C ALA A 108 -2.27 -16.12 -8.13
N LEU A 109 -1.66 -17.31 -8.24
CA LEU A 109 -1.59 -18.06 -9.51
C LEU A 109 -2.97 -18.58 -9.94
N ILE A 110 -3.79 -19.09 -9.01
CA ILE A 110 -5.16 -19.54 -9.31
C ILE A 110 -6.02 -18.36 -9.75
N ARG A 111 -5.89 -17.21 -9.05
CA ARG A 111 -6.58 -15.98 -9.41
C ARG A 111 -6.19 -15.49 -10.81
N HIS A 112 -4.91 -15.55 -11.16
CA HIS A 112 -4.43 -15.27 -12.52
C HIS A 112 -5.07 -16.23 -13.53
N ALA A 113 -5.05 -17.53 -13.26
CA ALA A 113 -5.61 -18.54 -14.16
C ALA A 113 -7.13 -18.40 -14.42
N VAL A 114 -7.89 -17.72 -13.55
CA VAL A 114 -9.30 -17.38 -13.77
C VAL A 114 -9.50 -15.98 -14.35
N PHE A 115 -8.47 -15.36 -14.92
CA PHE A 115 -8.52 -14.04 -15.57
C PHE A 115 -8.99 -12.92 -14.62
N ARG A 116 -8.50 -12.93 -13.38
CA ARG A 116 -8.74 -11.86 -12.40
C ARG A 116 -7.54 -10.93 -12.21
N SER A 117 -6.46 -11.13 -12.95
CA SER A 117 -5.34 -10.19 -13.01
C SER A 117 -5.63 -9.09 -14.02
N ALA A 118 -5.17 -7.88 -13.73
CA ALA A 118 -5.40 -6.71 -14.55
C ALA A 118 -4.13 -6.25 -15.28
N GLY A 119 -4.29 -5.74 -16.48
CA GLY A 119 -3.21 -5.13 -17.26
C GLY A 119 -2.66 -3.89 -16.59
N TYR A 120 -3.54 -3.05 -16.03
CA TYR A 120 -3.16 -1.82 -15.32
C TYR A 120 -2.50 -2.03 -13.95
N ASP A 121 -2.43 -3.27 -13.47
CA ASP A 121 -1.67 -3.66 -12.29
C ASP A 121 -0.55 -4.63 -12.69
N LEU A 122 -0.83 -5.93 -12.80
CA LEU A 122 0.18 -6.93 -13.14
C LEU A 122 0.88 -6.66 -14.47
N GLY A 123 0.12 -6.28 -15.51
CA GLY A 123 0.66 -6.08 -16.85
C GLY A 123 1.65 -4.91 -16.96
N ILE A 124 1.34 -3.76 -16.34
CA ILE A 124 2.24 -2.59 -16.38
C ILE A 124 3.56 -2.88 -15.68
N PHE A 125 3.49 -3.54 -14.51
CA PHE A 125 4.70 -3.93 -13.77
C PHE A 125 5.49 -5.02 -14.47
N ASP A 126 4.81 -6.00 -15.09
CA ASP A 126 5.45 -7.03 -15.89
C ASP A 126 6.26 -6.43 -17.05
N GLN A 127 5.66 -5.52 -17.84
CA GLN A 127 6.34 -4.84 -18.92
C GLN A 127 7.54 -4.02 -18.42
N ALA A 128 7.39 -3.32 -17.30
CA ALA A 128 8.46 -2.52 -16.71
C ALA A 128 9.64 -3.38 -16.21
N VAL A 129 9.35 -4.47 -15.47
CA VAL A 129 10.39 -5.36 -14.93
C VAL A 129 11.08 -6.14 -16.05
N ARG A 130 10.35 -6.56 -17.08
CA ARG A 130 10.93 -7.18 -18.27
C ARG A 130 11.91 -6.24 -18.96
N ASN A 131 11.58 -4.95 -19.09
CA ASN A 131 12.52 -3.96 -19.60
C ASN A 131 13.77 -3.83 -18.71
N TYR A 132 13.63 -3.78 -17.39
CA TYR A 132 14.77 -3.80 -16.47
C TYR A 132 15.64 -5.06 -16.64
N ALA A 133 15.04 -6.23 -16.87
CA ALA A 133 15.76 -7.48 -17.11
C ALA A 133 16.64 -7.42 -18.38
N HIS A 134 16.28 -6.57 -19.33
CA HIS A 134 17.05 -6.30 -20.55
C HIS A 134 17.86 -5.00 -20.48
N PHE A 135 18.04 -4.42 -19.30
CA PHE A 135 18.79 -3.17 -19.05
C PHE A 135 18.21 -1.93 -19.75
N HIS A 136 16.90 -1.93 -19.98
CA HIS A 136 16.16 -0.79 -20.52
C HIS A 136 15.40 -0.05 -19.40
N LEU A 137 14.98 1.20 -19.68
CA LEU A 137 14.08 1.94 -18.80
C LEU A 137 12.70 1.27 -18.71
N PRO A 138 11.95 1.44 -17.61
CA PRO A 138 10.71 0.70 -17.35
C PRO A 138 9.53 1.27 -18.14
N TYR A 139 9.55 1.13 -19.44
CA TYR A 139 8.43 1.53 -20.29
C TYR A 139 7.29 0.51 -20.22
N SER A 140 6.05 1.02 -20.22
CA SER A 140 4.86 0.19 -20.26
C SER A 140 3.91 0.62 -21.38
N PRO A 141 3.85 -0.11 -22.50
CA PRO A 141 2.92 0.12 -23.59
C PRO A 141 1.45 0.10 -23.16
N LEU A 142 1.09 -0.60 -22.11
CA LEU A 142 -0.26 -0.58 -21.54
C LEU A 142 -0.70 0.81 -21.08
N LYS A 143 0.23 1.65 -20.62
CA LYS A 143 -0.05 3.06 -20.26
C LYS A 143 0.10 4.03 -21.45
N GLY A 144 0.62 3.56 -22.55
CA GLY A 144 0.83 4.34 -23.77
C GLY A 144 2.21 4.16 -24.36
N VAL A 145 2.36 4.64 -25.60
CA VAL A 145 3.63 4.55 -26.34
C VAL A 145 4.72 5.31 -25.58
N SER A 146 5.82 4.64 -25.31
CA SER A 146 6.99 5.21 -24.61
C SER A 146 6.68 5.76 -23.21
N PHE A 147 5.62 5.29 -22.55
CA PHE A 147 5.28 5.71 -21.20
C PHE A 147 6.31 5.12 -20.21
N ASN A 148 7.14 5.99 -19.63
CA ASN A 148 8.08 5.61 -18.58
C ASN A 148 7.34 5.49 -17.25
N LEU A 149 7.30 4.29 -16.67
CA LEU A 149 6.55 4.01 -15.45
C LEU A 149 7.10 4.76 -14.22
N LEU A 150 8.37 5.21 -14.23
CA LEU A 150 8.91 6.11 -13.20
C LEU A 150 8.34 7.53 -13.25
N GLY A 151 7.69 7.91 -14.35
CA GLY A 151 6.92 9.14 -14.49
C GLY A 151 5.48 9.03 -13.98
N ASP A 152 5.03 7.81 -13.66
CA ASP A 152 3.76 7.55 -12.98
C ASP A 152 3.97 7.57 -11.45
N HIS A 153 4.69 6.58 -10.95
CA HIS A 153 5.17 6.46 -9.57
C HIS A 153 6.68 6.22 -9.55
N PHE A 154 7.35 6.77 -8.57
CA PHE A 154 8.80 6.58 -8.42
C PHE A 154 9.09 5.28 -7.64
N HIS A 155 9.30 4.20 -8.38
CA HIS A 155 9.56 2.86 -7.82
C HIS A 155 10.78 2.15 -8.43
N PRO A 156 11.96 2.77 -8.44
CA PRO A 156 13.16 2.15 -9.04
C PRO A 156 13.53 0.81 -8.39
N LEU A 157 13.10 0.55 -7.15
CA LEU A 157 13.38 -0.71 -6.46
C LEU A 157 12.74 -1.92 -7.15
N LEU A 158 11.77 -1.72 -8.06
CA LEU A 158 11.22 -2.80 -8.91
C LEU A 158 12.30 -3.57 -9.67
N MET A 159 13.43 -2.95 -9.97
CA MET A 159 14.57 -3.62 -10.63
C MET A 159 15.08 -4.85 -9.86
N VAL A 160 14.78 -4.98 -8.58
CA VAL A 160 15.13 -6.17 -7.76
C VAL A 160 14.47 -7.43 -8.31
N PHE A 161 13.33 -7.32 -8.98
CA PHE A 161 12.65 -8.45 -9.61
C PHE A 161 13.22 -8.81 -11.00
N ALA A 162 14.00 -7.94 -11.63
CA ALA A 162 14.54 -8.16 -12.98
C ALA A 162 15.32 -9.48 -13.13
N PRO A 163 16.22 -9.89 -12.20
CA PRO A 163 16.93 -11.16 -12.31
C PRO A 163 16.02 -12.40 -12.33
N LEU A 164 14.81 -12.30 -11.78
CA LEU A 164 13.85 -13.40 -11.78
C LEU A 164 13.33 -13.68 -13.19
N TYR A 165 13.27 -12.66 -14.06
CA TYR A 165 12.87 -12.80 -15.46
C TYR A 165 13.90 -13.51 -16.33
N TRP A 166 15.14 -13.60 -15.90
CA TRP A 166 16.14 -14.45 -16.55
C TRP A 166 15.92 -15.96 -16.27
N ILE A 167 15.14 -16.27 -15.23
CA ILE A 167 14.79 -17.65 -14.86
C ILE A 167 13.45 -18.04 -15.45
N TRP A 168 12.47 -17.14 -15.36
CA TRP A 168 11.10 -17.36 -15.83
C TRP A 168 10.50 -16.04 -16.33
N ASP A 169 10.54 -15.81 -17.65
CA ASP A 169 10.00 -14.60 -18.29
C ASP A 169 8.49 -14.69 -18.48
N ASP A 170 7.79 -14.50 -17.37
CA ASP A 170 6.33 -14.63 -17.30
C ASP A 170 5.78 -13.71 -16.18
N PRO A 171 4.64 -13.02 -16.37
CA PRO A 171 4.04 -12.15 -15.35
C PRO A 171 3.77 -12.85 -14.02
N ARG A 172 3.53 -14.18 -14.04
CA ARG A 172 3.34 -14.99 -12.82
C ARG A 172 4.54 -14.96 -11.89
N MET A 173 5.75 -14.66 -12.42
CA MET A 173 6.96 -14.48 -11.61
C MET A 173 6.82 -13.31 -10.62
N LEU A 174 6.14 -12.23 -10.99
CA LEU A 174 5.88 -11.12 -10.06
C LEU A 174 4.92 -11.53 -8.93
N LEU A 175 3.90 -12.32 -9.24
CA LEU A 175 2.97 -12.82 -8.22
C LEU A 175 3.68 -13.70 -7.18
N VAL A 176 4.55 -14.60 -7.64
CA VAL A 176 5.38 -15.44 -6.75
C VAL A 176 6.43 -14.60 -6.02
N GLY A 177 7.06 -13.66 -6.73
CA GLY A 177 8.04 -12.74 -6.16
C GLY A 177 7.46 -11.89 -5.02
N GLN A 178 6.25 -11.35 -5.21
CA GLN A 178 5.51 -10.63 -4.16
C GLN A 178 5.28 -11.53 -2.93
N ALA A 179 4.81 -12.76 -3.15
CA ALA A 179 4.57 -13.73 -2.08
C ALA A 179 5.85 -14.01 -1.26
N ILE A 180 6.98 -14.19 -1.94
CA ILE A 180 8.29 -14.41 -1.30
C ILE A 180 8.71 -13.17 -0.50
N VAL A 181 8.67 -11.98 -1.11
CA VAL A 181 9.11 -10.72 -0.47
C VAL A 181 8.29 -10.44 0.79
N VAL A 182 6.97 -10.61 0.73
CA VAL A 182 6.11 -10.42 1.89
C VAL A 182 6.39 -11.47 2.97
N ALA A 183 6.54 -12.75 2.60
CA ALA A 183 6.83 -13.81 3.57
C ALA A 183 8.20 -13.63 4.24
N LEU A 184 9.20 -13.09 3.55
CA LEU A 184 10.53 -12.77 4.12
C LEU A 184 10.48 -11.70 5.21
N SER A 185 9.40 -10.94 5.35
CA SER A 185 9.20 -10.00 6.46
C SER A 185 8.88 -10.68 7.79
N LEU A 186 8.31 -11.90 7.74
CA LEU A 186 7.75 -12.58 8.91
C LEU A 186 8.79 -12.92 9.98
N PRO A 187 10.02 -13.39 9.68
CA PRO A 187 11.05 -13.59 10.69
C PRO A 187 11.46 -12.29 11.41
N LEU A 188 11.41 -11.15 10.72
CA LEU A 188 11.67 -9.84 11.33
C LEU A 188 10.55 -9.47 12.30
N LEU A 189 9.30 -9.64 11.89
CA LEU A 189 8.13 -9.39 12.72
C LEU A 189 8.10 -10.31 13.94
N THR A 190 8.40 -11.61 13.76
CA THR A 190 8.54 -12.57 14.86
C THR A 190 9.59 -12.12 15.87
N ARG A 191 10.78 -11.71 15.43
CA ARG A 191 11.85 -11.21 16.32
C ARG A 191 11.43 -9.95 17.10
N ILE A 192 10.72 -9.04 16.46
CA ILE A 192 10.17 -7.86 17.12
C ILE A 192 9.18 -8.28 18.22
N ALA A 193 8.32 -9.24 17.95
CA ALA A 193 7.33 -9.75 18.88
C ALA A 193 7.98 -10.56 20.03
N GLU A 194 8.97 -11.42 19.77
CA GLU A 194 9.66 -12.24 20.76
C GLU A 194 10.37 -11.43 21.85
N ARG A 195 10.79 -10.21 21.55
CA ARG A 195 11.35 -9.33 22.59
C ARG A 195 10.31 -8.90 23.64
N ARG A 196 9.01 -9.14 23.39
CA ARG A 196 7.90 -8.61 24.19
C ARG A 196 6.92 -9.65 24.69
N MET A 197 6.89 -10.81 24.05
CA MET A 197 5.99 -11.92 24.40
C MET A 197 6.69 -13.27 24.26
N HIS A 198 6.03 -14.33 24.74
CA HIS A 198 6.56 -15.68 24.63
C HIS A 198 6.78 -16.09 23.18
N PRO A 199 7.85 -16.83 22.82
CA PRO A 199 8.18 -17.20 21.44
C PRO A 199 7.02 -17.85 20.65
N ILE A 200 6.25 -18.72 21.28
CA ILE A 200 5.07 -19.34 20.64
C ILE A 200 4.01 -18.29 20.34
N ALA A 201 3.71 -17.40 21.28
CA ALA A 201 2.74 -16.33 21.08
C ALA A 201 3.19 -15.35 19.97
N ALA A 202 4.50 -15.09 19.86
CA ALA A 202 5.07 -14.27 18.79
C ALA A 202 4.85 -14.89 17.41
N ARG A 203 5.01 -16.20 17.25
CA ARG A 203 4.74 -16.91 15.99
C ARG A 203 3.26 -16.93 15.66
N ILE A 204 2.40 -17.20 16.65
CA ILE A 204 0.93 -17.11 16.44
C ILE A 204 0.56 -15.69 16.00
N PHE A 205 1.09 -14.66 16.65
CA PHE A 205 0.88 -13.26 16.24
C PHE A 205 1.32 -13.03 14.80
N THR A 206 2.52 -13.47 14.43
CA THR A 206 3.06 -13.30 13.07
C THR A 206 2.18 -14.00 12.02
N VAL A 207 1.71 -15.21 12.29
CA VAL A 207 0.80 -15.94 11.38
C VAL A 207 -0.55 -15.22 11.28
N LEU A 208 -1.11 -14.73 12.38
CA LEU A 208 -2.33 -13.94 12.35
C LEU A 208 -2.17 -12.66 11.52
N ILE A 209 -1.05 -11.96 11.64
CA ILE A 209 -0.77 -10.79 10.79
C ILE A 209 -0.63 -11.20 9.32
N ALA A 210 0.11 -12.27 9.03
CA ALA A 210 0.29 -12.74 7.65
C ALA A 210 -1.05 -13.03 6.94
N PHE A 211 -2.02 -13.62 7.62
CA PHE A 211 -3.32 -13.92 7.03
C PHE A 211 -4.40 -12.85 7.31
N SER A 212 -4.04 -11.70 7.89
CA SER A 212 -4.99 -10.61 8.12
C SER A 212 -5.59 -10.05 6.82
N TRP A 213 -6.76 -9.43 6.92
CA TRP A 213 -7.45 -8.88 5.77
C TRP A 213 -6.63 -7.90 4.92
N PRO A 214 -5.76 -7.00 5.49
CA PRO A 214 -4.93 -6.14 4.65
C PRO A 214 -3.85 -6.90 3.89
N MET A 215 -3.32 -7.97 4.47
CA MET A 215 -2.32 -8.81 3.79
C MET A 215 -2.98 -9.65 2.70
N GLN A 216 -4.18 -10.17 2.93
CA GLN A 216 -4.97 -10.83 1.89
C GLN A 216 -5.31 -9.86 0.76
N GLY A 217 -5.73 -8.62 1.08
CA GLY A 217 -5.99 -7.57 0.10
C GLY A 217 -4.77 -7.22 -0.77
N LEU A 218 -3.56 -7.19 -0.18
CA LEU A 218 -2.32 -6.99 -0.92
C LEU A 218 -2.08 -8.12 -1.94
N ILE A 219 -2.28 -9.38 -1.55
CA ILE A 219 -2.05 -10.54 -2.43
C ILE A 219 -3.16 -10.68 -3.48
N ASP A 220 -4.40 -10.32 -3.12
CA ASP A 220 -5.55 -10.36 -4.02
C ASP A 220 -5.45 -9.29 -5.13
N PHE A 221 -4.90 -8.15 -4.84
CA PHE A 221 -4.82 -7.01 -5.77
C PHE A 221 -3.63 -7.15 -6.75
N ASN A 222 -3.42 -8.33 -7.32
CA ASN A 222 -2.36 -8.64 -8.28
C ASN A 222 -0.94 -8.43 -7.71
N PHE A 223 -0.07 -7.76 -8.45
CA PHE A 223 1.27 -7.36 -8.01
C PHE A 223 1.31 -5.85 -7.78
N HIS A 224 1.89 -5.46 -6.65
CA HIS A 224 2.21 -4.06 -6.39
C HIS A 224 3.57 -3.88 -5.73
N GLU A 225 4.30 -2.82 -6.15
CA GLU A 225 5.61 -2.43 -5.63
C GLU A 225 5.63 -2.27 -4.11
N ILE A 226 4.48 -1.91 -3.53
CA ILE A 226 4.32 -1.68 -2.10
C ILE A 226 4.61 -2.92 -1.23
N CYS A 227 4.57 -4.12 -1.82
CA CYS A 227 4.95 -5.35 -1.14
C CYS A 227 6.39 -5.30 -0.58
N MET A 228 7.29 -4.58 -1.26
CA MET A 228 8.69 -4.40 -0.83
C MET A 228 8.81 -3.53 0.42
N ALA A 229 7.85 -2.66 0.69
CA ALA A 229 7.86 -1.83 1.89
C ALA A 229 7.65 -2.64 3.17
N ILE A 230 6.94 -3.78 3.11
CA ILE A 230 6.63 -4.60 4.29
C ILE A 230 7.92 -5.09 4.99
N PRO A 231 8.85 -5.80 4.32
CA PRO A 231 10.11 -6.23 4.95
C PRO A 231 10.99 -5.05 5.36
N LEU A 232 11.00 -3.95 4.60
CA LEU A 232 11.81 -2.78 4.91
C LEU A 232 11.32 -2.05 6.18
N VAL A 233 10.02 -1.92 6.35
CA VAL A 233 9.41 -1.40 7.59
C VAL A 233 9.75 -2.31 8.77
N CYS A 234 9.60 -3.62 8.63
CA CYS A 234 9.99 -4.58 9.67
C CYS A 234 11.48 -4.46 10.00
N LEU A 235 12.36 -4.31 9.00
CA LEU A 235 13.79 -4.12 9.20
C LEU A 235 14.10 -2.80 9.94
N ALA A 236 13.42 -1.71 9.59
CA ALA A 236 13.59 -0.43 10.26
C ALA A 236 13.24 -0.52 11.76
N TYR A 237 12.11 -1.16 12.10
CA TYR A 237 11.71 -1.33 13.49
C TYR A 237 12.56 -2.36 14.26
N ASP A 238 13.01 -3.43 13.61
CA ASP A 238 13.97 -4.37 14.21
C ASP A 238 15.31 -3.67 14.50
N ALA A 239 15.77 -2.83 13.58
CA ALA A 239 16.97 -2.02 13.76
C ALA A 239 16.80 -0.96 14.87
N LEU A 240 15.64 -0.33 14.96
CA LEU A 240 15.29 0.60 16.03
C LEU A 240 15.31 -0.09 17.40
N ASP A 241 14.75 -1.30 17.50
CA ASP A 241 14.81 -2.10 18.74
C ASP A 241 16.24 -2.41 19.18
N ARG A 242 17.13 -2.70 18.23
CA ARG A 242 18.54 -3.00 18.47
C ARG A 242 19.44 -1.76 18.61
N ARG A 243 18.87 -0.56 18.45
CA ARG A 243 19.63 0.70 18.38
C ARG A 243 20.74 0.68 17.32
N SER A 244 20.53 -0.04 16.23
CA SER A 244 21.48 -0.19 15.12
C SER A 244 21.12 0.75 13.99
N PHE A 245 21.87 1.84 13.85
CA PHE A 245 21.54 2.88 12.88
C PHE A 245 21.79 2.46 11.43
N THR A 246 22.83 1.64 11.15
CA THR A 246 23.15 1.22 9.78
C THR A 246 22.01 0.45 9.10
N PRO A 247 21.45 -0.64 9.65
CA PRO A 247 20.31 -1.30 9.01
C PRO A 247 19.04 -0.42 9.01
N PHE A 248 18.90 0.52 9.96
CA PHE A 248 17.80 1.48 9.97
C PHE A 248 17.87 2.42 8.76
N ILE A 249 19.03 3.07 8.52
CA ILE A 249 19.18 3.98 7.37
C ILE A 249 19.09 3.23 6.04
N VAL A 250 19.64 2.00 5.96
CA VAL A 250 19.50 1.17 4.75
C VAL A 250 18.03 0.90 4.45
N ALA A 251 17.25 0.49 5.44
CA ALA A 251 15.81 0.27 5.25
C ALA A 251 15.10 1.56 4.80
N CYS A 252 15.41 2.69 5.43
CA CYS A 252 14.82 3.99 5.08
C CYS A 252 15.19 4.45 3.65
N VAL A 253 16.44 4.27 3.23
CA VAL A 253 16.87 4.63 1.87
C VAL A 253 16.19 3.73 0.83
N LEU A 254 16.08 2.43 1.09
CA LEU A 254 15.38 1.50 0.20
C LEU A 254 13.87 1.82 0.12
N LEU A 255 13.24 2.25 1.22
CA LEU A 255 11.83 2.69 1.22
C LEU A 255 11.59 3.85 0.24
N LEU A 256 12.54 4.80 0.11
CA LEU A 256 12.44 5.89 -0.87
C LEU A 256 12.41 5.39 -2.33
N GLY A 257 12.95 4.20 -2.59
CA GLY A 257 12.94 3.58 -3.91
C GLY A 257 11.73 2.68 -4.17
N VAL A 258 10.84 2.48 -3.19
CA VAL A 258 9.61 1.69 -3.36
C VAL A 258 8.49 2.53 -3.95
N ARG A 259 8.25 3.71 -3.39
CA ARG A 259 7.26 4.68 -3.87
C ARG A 259 7.51 6.05 -3.24
N GLU A 260 7.22 7.12 -3.96
CA GLU A 260 7.50 8.52 -3.56
C GLU A 260 6.88 8.92 -2.21
N ASP A 261 5.66 8.47 -1.91
CA ASP A 261 4.94 8.84 -0.68
C ASP A 261 5.58 8.24 0.58
N LEU A 262 6.36 7.16 0.45
CA LEU A 262 7.12 6.57 1.55
C LEU A 262 8.23 7.49 2.07
N GLY A 263 8.59 8.55 1.36
CA GLY A 263 9.43 9.61 1.89
C GLY A 263 8.85 10.23 3.17
N THR A 264 7.53 10.35 3.26
CA THR A 264 6.84 10.83 4.46
C THR A 264 6.86 9.82 5.61
N VAL A 265 6.80 8.52 5.29
CA VAL A 265 6.97 7.43 6.27
C VAL A 265 8.40 7.44 6.83
N VAL A 266 9.41 7.57 5.96
CA VAL A 266 10.82 7.68 6.35
C VAL A 266 11.04 8.88 7.26
N ALA A 267 10.43 10.01 6.95
CA ALA A 267 10.49 11.20 7.80
C ALA A 267 10.01 10.89 9.22
N LEU A 268 8.81 10.31 9.36
CA LEU A 268 8.30 10.01 10.70
C LEU A 268 9.00 8.83 11.39
N LEU A 269 9.55 7.86 10.66
CA LEU A 269 10.47 6.86 11.22
C LEU A 269 11.71 7.55 11.83
N GLY A 270 12.24 8.58 11.17
CA GLY A 270 13.33 9.41 11.69
C GLY A 270 12.96 10.09 13.00
N LEU A 271 11.77 10.69 13.11
CA LEU A 271 11.30 11.29 14.37
C LEU A 271 11.10 10.23 15.48
N VAL A 272 10.57 9.07 15.15
CA VAL A 272 10.44 7.96 16.10
C VAL A 272 11.80 7.51 16.60
N TRP A 273 12.80 7.39 15.70
CA TRP A 273 14.20 7.11 16.10
C TRP A 273 14.72 8.18 17.04
N ALA A 274 14.61 9.46 16.66
CA ALA A 274 15.11 10.59 17.46
C ALA A 274 14.50 10.59 18.86
N TRP A 275 13.17 10.46 18.94
CA TRP A 275 12.43 10.44 20.19
C TRP A 275 12.82 9.27 21.09
N GLU A 276 12.82 8.03 20.57
CA GLU A 276 13.09 6.83 21.37
C GLU A 276 14.54 6.77 21.83
N VAL A 277 15.50 7.18 20.99
CA VAL A 277 16.91 7.24 21.37
C VAL A 277 17.13 8.31 22.43
N TRP A 278 16.64 9.53 22.20
CA TRP A 278 16.77 10.62 23.15
C TRP A 278 16.17 10.28 24.52
N ARG A 279 14.95 9.72 24.52
CA ARG A 279 14.24 9.36 25.75
C ARG A 279 14.95 8.27 26.56
N THR A 280 15.68 7.36 25.93
CA THR A 280 16.27 6.20 26.61
C THR A 280 17.75 6.34 26.90
N THR A 281 18.50 7.06 26.08
CA THR A 281 19.96 7.15 26.19
C THR A 281 20.45 8.57 26.46
N HIS A 282 19.62 9.59 26.24
CA HIS A 282 19.98 11.00 26.24
C HIS A 282 21.16 11.34 25.30
N ASP A 283 21.46 10.45 24.32
CA ASP A 283 22.50 10.67 23.31
C ASP A 283 21.97 11.59 22.20
N HIS A 284 22.29 12.88 22.33
CA HIS A 284 21.89 13.92 21.38
C HIS A 284 22.43 13.66 19.97
N ARG A 285 23.64 13.09 19.82
CA ARG A 285 24.23 12.83 18.51
C ARG A 285 23.45 11.73 17.76
N GLN A 286 23.08 10.68 18.45
CA GLN A 286 22.27 9.62 17.87
C GLN A 286 20.82 10.07 17.60
N ALA A 287 20.23 10.86 18.50
CA ALA A 287 18.91 11.46 18.27
C ALA A 287 18.92 12.38 17.05
N LEU A 288 19.97 13.21 16.88
CA LEU A 288 20.12 14.11 15.74
C LEU A 288 20.16 13.36 14.39
N ARG A 289 20.70 12.12 14.33
CA ARG A 289 20.63 11.28 13.14
C ARG A 289 19.17 11.02 12.70
N GLY A 290 18.28 10.84 13.66
CA GLY A 290 16.83 10.71 13.37
C GLY A 290 16.23 12.00 12.81
N VAL A 291 16.65 13.17 13.31
CA VAL A 291 16.23 14.47 12.76
C VAL A 291 16.71 14.64 11.32
N TYR A 292 17.95 14.25 11.02
CA TYR A 292 18.43 14.26 9.62
C TYR A 292 17.63 13.31 8.72
N MET A 293 17.22 12.15 9.24
CA MET A 293 16.34 11.25 8.49
C MET A 293 14.96 11.86 8.25
N PHE A 294 14.41 12.60 9.22
CA PHE A 294 13.16 13.35 9.03
C PHE A 294 13.28 14.36 7.89
N LEU A 295 14.31 15.22 7.95
CA LEU A 295 14.53 16.22 6.91
C LEU A 295 14.81 15.56 5.55
N GLY A 296 15.64 14.52 5.52
CA GLY A 296 15.94 13.77 4.31
C GLY A 296 14.71 13.12 3.67
N GLY A 297 13.81 12.55 4.46
CA GLY A 297 12.54 11.99 3.99
C GLY A 297 11.63 13.03 3.36
N ILE A 298 11.49 14.21 3.99
CA ILE A 298 10.70 15.32 3.43
C ILE A 298 11.34 15.85 2.15
N VAL A 299 12.66 16.09 2.14
CA VAL A 299 13.37 16.56 0.94
C VAL A 299 13.24 15.55 -0.20
N ALA A 300 13.38 14.25 0.07
CA ALA A 300 13.21 13.21 -0.93
C ALA A 300 11.78 13.20 -1.49
N PHE A 301 10.76 13.24 -0.65
CA PHE A 301 9.36 13.31 -1.07
C PHE A 301 9.12 14.50 -2.00
N VAL A 302 9.55 15.71 -1.59
CA VAL A 302 9.36 16.93 -2.39
C VAL A 302 10.16 16.89 -3.69
N ALA A 303 11.42 16.46 -3.64
CA ALA A 303 12.26 16.36 -4.84
C ALA A 303 11.72 15.34 -5.84
N ILE A 304 11.29 14.16 -5.37
CA ILE A 304 10.75 13.12 -6.25
C ILE A 304 9.44 13.61 -6.89
N THR A 305 8.51 14.15 -6.13
CA THR A 305 7.18 14.54 -6.64
C THR A 305 7.21 15.83 -7.47
N ARG A 306 8.18 16.73 -7.25
CA ARG A 306 8.24 18.03 -7.94
C ARG A 306 9.27 18.10 -9.06
N LEU A 307 10.29 17.24 -9.03
CA LEU A 307 11.37 17.28 -10.01
C LEU A 307 11.49 15.97 -10.78
N VAL A 308 11.59 14.81 -10.08
CA VAL A 308 11.92 13.54 -10.74
C VAL A 308 10.73 13.01 -11.55
N ILE A 309 9.55 12.82 -10.92
CA ILE A 309 8.36 12.32 -11.63
C ILE A 309 7.97 13.25 -12.79
N PRO A 310 7.85 14.57 -12.63
CA PRO A 310 7.53 15.45 -13.76
C PRO A 310 8.55 15.41 -14.90
N SER A 311 9.83 15.20 -14.62
CA SER A 311 10.86 15.08 -15.67
C SER A 311 10.75 13.80 -16.49
N LEU A 312 10.04 12.77 -15.99
CA LEU A 312 9.88 11.46 -16.61
C LEU A 312 8.45 11.23 -17.12
N ALA A 313 7.48 12.00 -16.63
CA ALA A 313 6.08 11.92 -17.05
C ALA A 313 5.90 12.54 -18.45
N PRO A 314 5.07 11.94 -19.31
CA PRO A 314 4.84 12.44 -20.68
C PRO A 314 4.27 13.85 -20.74
N ASP A 315 3.47 14.25 -19.75
CA ASP A 315 2.84 15.55 -19.63
C ASP A 315 3.61 16.56 -18.76
N GLY A 316 4.75 16.15 -18.20
CA GLY A 316 5.58 17.00 -17.36
C GLY A 316 4.97 17.30 -15.99
N THR A 317 3.96 16.53 -15.53
CA THR A 317 3.22 16.80 -14.30
C THR A 317 3.20 15.59 -13.35
N PHE A 318 2.91 15.85 -12.07
CA PHE A 318 2.61 14.80 -11.10
C PHE A 318 1.09 14.55 -11.09
N ALA A 319 0.66 13.38 -11.58
CA ALA A 319 -0.74 13.05 -11.86
C ALA A 319 -1.62 12.82 -10.61
N TYR A 320 -1.02 12.58 -9.43
CA TYR A 320 -1.75 12.09 -8.25
C TYR A 320 -2.11 13.17 -7.24
N TRP A 321 -2.29 14.43 -7.68
CA TRP A 321 -2.88 15.47 -6.86
C TRP A 321 -4.41 15.41 -6.96
N ASP A 322 -5.06 14.73 -6.03
CA ASP A 322 -6.51 14.53 -6.02
C ASP A 322 -7.13 14.93 -4.68
N TYR A 323 -6.98 16.22 -4.37
CA TYR A 323 -7.44 16.81 -3.12
C TYR A 323 -8.23 18.10 -3.39
N PRO A 324 -9.39 18.02 -4.10
CA PRO A 324 -10.12 19.22 -4.52
C PRO A 324 -10.60 20.08 -3.34
N ASP A 325 -10.88 19.45 -2.18
CA ASP A 325 -11.26 20.17 -0.96
C ASP A 325 -10.13 20.95 -0.30
N PHE A 326 -8.87 20.69 -0.70
CA PHE A 326 -7.67 21.31 -0.15
C PHE A 326 -6.96 22.26 -1.11
N GLY A 327 -7.50 22.46 -2.32
CA GLY A 327 -6.93 23.32 -3.33
C GLY A 327 -6.00 22.60 -4.32
N SER A 328 -5.29 23.38 -5.12
CA SER A 328 -4.49 22.88 -6.26
C SER A 328 -3.02 22.63 -5.93
N SER A 329 -2.58 22.94 -4.73
CA SER A 329 -1.18 22.85 -4.34
C SER A 329 -0.97 22.36 -2.91
N LEU A 330 0.25 21.91 -2.60
CA LEU A 330 0.65 21.55 -1.24
C LEU A 330 0.55 22.75 -0.28
N SER A 331 0.85 23.96 -0.76
CA SER A 331 0.70 25.18 0.03
C SER A 331 -0.75 25.45 0.41
N ASP A 332 -1.69 25.26 -0.54
CA ASP A 332 -3.12 25.42 -0.28
C ASP A 332 -3.60 24.39 0.74
N MET A 333 -3.15 23.14 0.59
CA MET A 333 -3.45 22.05 1.54
C MET A 333 -2.95 22.40 2.95
N LEU A 334 -1.71 22.86 3.09
CA LEU A 334 -1.15 23.23 4.38
C LEU A 334 -1.90 24.44 4.99
N ALA A 335 -2.21 25.44 4.17
CA ALA A 335 -3.01 26.59 4.59
C ALA A 335 -4.39 26.15 5.08
N MET A 336 -5.07 25.28 4.34
CA MET A 336 -6.37 24.73 4.71
C MET A 336 -6.33 23.95 6.03
N ILE A 337 -5.30 23.11 6.24
CA ILE A 337 -5.12 22.35 7.48
C ILE A 337 -4.93 23.27 8.68
N VAL A 338 -4.11 24.33 8.52
CA VAL A 338 -3.82 25.28 9.59
C VAL A 338 -5.00 26.21 9.89
N GLN A 339 -5.63 26.75 8.84
CA GLN A 339 -6.72 27.74 8.99
C GLN A 339 -8.06 27.07 9.33
N HIS A 340 -8.30 25.84 8.86
CA HIS A 340 -9.56 25.13 9.02
C HIS A 340 -9.36 23.67 9.52
N PRO A 341 -8.73 23.46 10.70
CA PRO A 341 -8.39 22.12 11.18
C PRO A 341 -9.60 21.21 11.38
N LEU A 342 -10.71 21.76 11.89
CA LEU A 342 -11.93 20.97 12.08
C LEU A 342 -12.57 20.54 10.75
N LYS A 343 -12.51 21.38 9.72
CA LYS A 343 -12.98 21.03 8.38
C LYS A 343 -12.10 19.93 7.79
N SER A 344 -10.78 20.04 7.92
CA SER A 344 -9.83 19.03 7.45
C SER A 344 -10.06 17.67 8.14
N LEU A 345 -10.31 17.67 9.45
CA LEU A 345 -10.73 16.46 10.18
C LEU A 345 -12.10 15.96 9.71
N GLY A 346 -13.05 16.85 9.46
CA GLY A 346 -14.37 16.50 8.91
C GLY A 346 -14.27 15.77 7.57
N ILE A 347 -13.38 16.19 6.67
CA ILE A 347 -13.14 15.51 5.39
C ILE A 347 -12.56 14.10 5.62
N ALA A 348 -11.60 13.95 6.55
CA ALA A 348 -10.99 12.66 6.83
C ALA A 348 -11.95 11.66 7.48
N PHE A 349 -12.89 12.11 8.32
CA PHE A 349 -13.78 11.25 9.11
C PHE A 349 -15.25 11.32 8.69
N GLY A 350 -15.62 12.19 7.76
CA GLY A 350 -17.02 12.49 7.40
C GLY A 350 -17.75 11.31 6.75
N ASN A 351 -17.07 10.47 6.00
CA ASN A 351 -17.64 9.31 5.33
C ASN A 351 -17.64 8.08 6.26
N SER A 352 -18.73 7.29 6.23
CA SER A 352 -18.85 6.07 7.05
C SER A 352 -17.79 5.02 6.68
N TYR A 353 -17.50 4.82 5.40
CA TYR A 353 -16.47 3.87 4.94
C TYR A 353 -15.06 4.28 5.39
N LYS A 354 -14.73 5.60 5.38
CA LYS A 354 -13.46 6.09 5.92
C LYS A 354 -13.30 5.75 7.39
N ARG A 355 -14.37 5.99 8.20
CA ARG A 355 -14.37 5.65 9.63
C ARG A 355 -14.26 4.14 9.85
N GLN A 356 -14.95 3.35 9.05
CA GLN A 356 -14.90 1.90 9.09
C GLN A 356 -13.48 1.38 8.81
N THR A 357 -12.82 1.86 7.74
CA THR A 357 -11.43 1.49 7.44
C THR A 357 -10.50 1.81 8.61
N LEU A 358 -10.62 3.01 9.18
CA LEU A 358 -9.79 3.41 10.32
C LEU A 358 -10.05 2.53 11.56
N LEU A 359 -11.30 2.17 11.83
CA LEU A 359 -11.65 1.25 12.92
C LEU A 359 -11.07 -0.14 12.67
N LEU A 360 -11.25 -0.71 11.48
CA LEU A 360 -10.73 -2.04 11.10
C LEU A 360 -9.19 -2.10 11.12
N LEU A 361 -8.51 -0.96 11.02
CA LEU A 361 -7.05 -0.90 11.18
C LEU A 361 -6.61 -0.96 12.64
N VAL A 362 -7.36 -0.37 13.58
CA VAL A 362 -6.93 -0.24 14.99
C VAL A 362 -7.61 -1.22 15.94
N GLU A 363 -8.86 -1.61 15.65
CA GLU A 363 -9.65 -2.53 16.48
C GLU A 363 -8.99 -3.91 16.66
N PRO A 364 -8.40 -4.54 15.62
CA PRO A 364 -7.72 -5.83 15.77
C PRO A 364 -6.62 -5.83 16.84
N PHE A 365 -6.06 -4.66 17.10
CA PHE A 365 -5.04 -4.46 18.13
C PHE A 365 -5.62 -3.99 19.46
N PHE A 366 -6.95 -4.01 19.62
CA PHE A 366 -7.62 -3.50 20.81
C PHE A 366 -7.13 -2.09 21.17
N PHE A 367 -6.94 -1.24 20.16
CA PHE A 367 -6.41 0.14 20.24
C PHE A 367 -5.03 0.28 20.90
N LEU A 368 -4.36 -0.82 21.28
CA LEU A 368 -3.03 -0.79 21.91
C LEU A 368 -1.98 -0.09 21.05
N CYS A 369 -2.11 -0.19 19.73
CA CYS A 369 -1.18 0.46 18.80
C CYS A 369 -1.05 1.96 19.03
N LEU A 370 -2.12 2.64 19.44
CA LEU A 370 -2.14 4.09 19.70
C LEU A 370 -1.34 4.49 20.96
N GLY A 371 -1.03 3.55 21.84
CA GLY A 371 -0.21 3.77 23.04
C GLY A 371 1.30 3.88 22.78
N SER A 372 1.77 3.82 21.53
CA SER A 372 3.18 3.91 21.17
C SER A 372 3.39 4.91 20.03
N VAL A 373 4.40 5.76 20.12
CA VAL A 373 4.78 6.68 19.01
C VAL A 373 5.13 5.95 17.71
N ARG A 374 5.32 4.63 17.75
CA ARG A 374 5.67 3.81 16.59
C ARG A 374 4.57 3.71 15.54
N TRP A 375 3.34 4.09 15.85
CA TRP A 375 2.28 4.16 14.85
C TRP A 375 2.34 5.42 13.98
N LEU A 376 3.02 6.49 14.45
CA LEU A 376 3.06 7.77 13.74
C LEU A 376 3.48 7.69 12.27
N PRO A 377 4.42 6.81 11.85
CA PRO A 377 4.75 6.68 10.43
C PRO A 377 3.60 6.28 9.51
N CYS A 378 2.49 5.71 10.02
CA CYS A 378 1.28 5.49 9.24
C CYS A 378 0.53 6.80 8.90
N LEU A 379 0.69 7.84 9.73
CA LEU A 379 -0.18 9.00 9.71
C LEU A 379 -0.21 9.73 8.36
N PRO A 380 0.93 10.01 7.70
CA PRO A 380 0.90 10.73 6.42
C PRO A 380 0.18 9.96 5.32
N ILE A 381 0.46 8.65 5.18
CA ILE A 381 -0.17 7.82 4.16
C ILE A 381 -1.66 7.58 4.46
N LEU A 382 -2.06 7.46 5.72
CA LEU A 382 -3.46 7.41 6.10
C LEU A 382 -4.18 8.73 5.80
N LEU A 383 -3.60 9.88 6.18
CA LEU A 383 -4.23 11.17 5.96
C LEU A 383 -4.34 11.50 4.48
N SER A 384 -3.30 11.22 3.66
CA SER A 384 -3.37 11.44 2.21
C SER A 384 -4.55 10.67 1.60
N ARG A 385 -4.75 9.42 2.00
CA ARG A 385 -5.87 8.59 1.54
C ARG A 385 -7.22 9.09 2.06
N MET A 386 -7.32 9.41 3.36
CA MET A 386 -8.58 9.86 3.97
C MET A 386 -9.00 11.26 3.50
N TRP A 387 -8.07 12.09 3.02
CA TRP A 387 -8.36 13.40 2.44
C TRP A 387 -8.72 13.34 0.96
N SER A 388 -8.38 12.25 0.26
CA SER A 388 -8.74 12.06 -1.14
C SER A 388 -10.25 11.85 -1.33
N ASN A 389 -10.75 12.28 -2.49
CA ASN A 389 -12.12 12.02 -2.93
C ASN A 389 -12.28 10.71 -3.71
N ARG A 390 -11.19 9.97 -3.95
CA ARG A 390 -11.22 8.66 -4.62
C ARG A 390 -11.63 7.56 -3.66
N PRO A 391 -12.79 6.90 -3.83
CA PRO A 391 -13.24 5.82 -2.95
C PRO A 391 -12.25 4.67 -2.84
N LEU A 392 -11.59 4.33 -3.94
CA LEU A 392 -10.63 3.23 -3.99
C LEU A 392 -9.49 3.37 -2.98
N LEU A 393 -9.03 4.61 -2.71
CA LEU A 393 -7.91 4.85 -1.81
C LEU A 393 -8.24 4.60 -0.34
N TRP A 394 -9.48 4.86 0.09
CA TRP A 394 -9.87 4.74 1.49
C TRP A 394 -10.77 3.55 1.79
N MET A 395 -11.22 2.79 0.77
CA MET A 395 -11.86 1.49 0.97
C MET A 395 -10.84 0.43 1.39
N GLY A 396 -11.29 -0.58 2.14
CA GLY A 396 -10.38 -1.59 2.69
C GLY A 396 -10.03 -2.75 1.77
N MET A 397 -10.67 -2.86 0.61
CA MET A 397 -10.57 -4.04 -0.25
C MET A 397 -9.28 -4.14 -1.10
N PHE A 398 -8.39 -3.14 -1.06
CA PHE A 398 -7.19 -3.08 -1.89
C PHE A 398 -5.89 -3.19 -1.05
N HIS A 399 -4.75 -3.15 -1.73
CA HIS A 399 -3.41 -3.27 -1.15
C HIS A 399 -3.00 -2.14 -0.18
N TYR A 400 -3.72 -1.01 -0.19
CA TYR A 400 -3.33 0.22 0.51
C TYR A 400 -3.18 0.08 2.04
N ASN A 401 -3.85 -0.88 2.65
CA ASN A 401 -3.87 -1.01 4.11
C ASN A 401 -2.74 -1.87 4.68
N ALA A 402 -1.94 -2.53 3.84
CA ALA A 402 -0.99 -3.54 4.28
C ALA A 402 0.18 -2.98 5.10
N ILE A 403 0.78 -1.85 4.66
CA ILE A 403 1.89 -1.22 5.38
C ILE A 403 1.42 -0.68 6.73
N GLU A 404 0.30 0.06 6.73
CA GLU A 404 -0.27 0.65 7.94
C GLU A 404 -0.57 -0.42 8.96
N PHE A 405 -1.16 -1.53 8.54
CA PHE A 405 -1.49 -2.63 9.44
C PHE A 405 -0.25 -3.25 10.10
N VAL A 406 0.84 -3.44 9.35
CA VAL A 406 2.10 -3.95 9.88
C VAL A 406 2.74 -2.96 10.86
N ILE A 407 2.72 -1.66 10.56
CA ILE A 407 3.22 -0.62 11.47
C ILE A 407 2.40 -0.59 12.76
N LEU A 408 1.07 -0.66 12.67
CA LEU A 408 0.17 -0.71 13.81
C LEU A 408 0.37 -1.98 14.65
N ALA A 409 0.59 -3.13 14.01
CA ALA A 409 0.92 -4.39 14.67
C ALA A 409 2.20 -4.27 15.51
N ILE A 410 3.27 -3.67 14.94
CA ILE A 410 4.54 -3.43 15.64
C ILE A 410 4.35 -2.44 16.81
N ALA A 411 3.55 -1.39 16.61
CA ALA A 411 3.22 -0.43 17.66
C ALA A 411 2.48 -1.09 18.82
N ALA A 412 1.48 -1.94 18.53
CA ALA A 412 0.73 -2.69 19.54
C ALA A 412 1.62 -3.62 20.37
N VAL A 413 2.46 -4.41 19.71
CA VAL A 413 3.42 -5.30 20.37
C VAL A 413 4.40 -4.51 21.25
N THR A 414 4.78 -3.30 20.84
CA THR A 414 5.63 -2.43 21.64
C THR A 414 4.96 -2.04 22.96
N VAL A 415 3.65 -1.78 22.95
CA VAL A 415 2.87 -1.49 24.17
C VAL A 415 2.78 -2.73 25.07
N VAL A 416 2.56 -3.91 24.51
CA VAL A 416 2.57 -5.18 25.26
C VAL A 416 3.87 -5.33 26.08
N GLY A 417 5.00 -4.93 25.51
CA GLY A 417 6.30 -4.97 26.22
C GLY A 417 6.38 -4.08 27.47
N ARG A 418 5.53 -3.03 27.55
CA ARG A 418 5.47 -2.09 28.68
C ARG A 418 4.52 -2.56 29.80
N VAL A 419 3.68 -3.55 29.51
CA VAL A 419 2.75 -4.13 30.49
C VAL A 419 3.51 -4.91 31.55
N SER A 420 3.09 -4.80 32.81
CA SER A 420 3.69 -5.56 33.92
C SER A 420 3.65 -7.07 33.65
N LYS A 421 4.61 -7.82 34.19
CA LYS A 421 4.74 -9.27 33.95
C LYS A 421 3.47 -10.05 34.31
N ASN A 422 2.74 -9.60 35.35
CA ASN A 422 1.53 -10.26 35.85
C ASN A 422 0.37 -10.19 34.83
N TRP A 423 0.20 -9.06 34.16
CA TRP A 423 -0.88 -8.83 33.21
C TRP A 423 -0.50 -9.13 31.74
N ARG A 424 0.80 -9.24 31.45
CA ARG A 424 1.28 -9.38 30.06
C ARG A 424 0.70 -10.59 29.34
N LYS A 425 0.58 -11.74 30.02
CA LYS A 425 -0.02 -12.94 29.41
C LYS A 425 -1.48 -12.71 29.03
N ALA A 426 -2.25 -12.06 29.89
CA ALA A 426 -3.65 -11.74 29.63
C ALA A 426 -3.78 -10.76 28.44
N VAL A 427 -2.97 -9.69 28.43
CA VAL A 427 -2.97 -8.71 27.32
C VAL A 427 -2.56 -9.36 26.00
N VAL A 428 -1.57 -10.26 26.00
CA VAL A 428 -1.19 -11.03 24.81
C VAL A 428 -2.35 -11.92 24.34
N ALA A 429 -3.01 -12.62 25.25
CA ALA A 429 -4.17 -13.45 24.89
C ALA A 429 -5.31 -12.62 24.27
N VAL A 430 -5.65 -11.48 24.90
CA VAL A 430 -6.65 -10.56 24.36
C VAL A 430 -6.25 -10.06 22.97
N LEU A 431 -4.99 -9.66 22.77
CA LEU A 431 -4.48 -9.20 21.48
C LEU A 431 -4.63 -10.28 20.40
N LEU A 432 -4.19 -11.51 20.67
CA LEU A 432 -4.28 -12.61 19.70
C LEU A 432 -5.74 -12.96 19.36
N VAL A 433 -6.61 -13.00 20.37
CA VAL A 433 -8.05 -13.24 20.18
C VAL A 433 -8.69 -12.10 19.38
N SER A 434 -8.34 -10.85 19.67
CA SER A 434 -8.87 -9.68 18.94
C SER A 434 -8.47 -9.71 17.46
N ILE A 435 -7.19 -10.00 17.16
CA ILE A 435 -6.74 -10.13 15.76
C ILE A 435 -7.47 -11.30 15.08
N ALA A 436 -7.56 -12.46 15.73
CA ALA A 436 -8.30 -13.59 15.17
C ALA A 436 -9.79 -13.28 14.96
N TYR A 437 -10.40 -12.53 15.88
CA TYR A 437 -11.81 -12.11 15.76
C TYR A 437 -12.04 -11.09 14.63
N SER A 438 -11.06 -10.26 14.31
CA SER A 438 -11.16 -9.28 13.22
C SER A 438 -11.40 -9.91 11.85
N TYR A 439 -11.00 -11.17 11.64
CA TYR A 439 -11.37 -11.94 10.44
C TYR A 439 -12.87 -12.12 10.30
N ARG A 440 -13.57 -12.30 11.43
CA ARG A 440 -15.03 -12.47 11.43
C ARG A 440 -15.74 -11.14 11.17
N ILE A 441 -15.24 -10.04 11.72
CA ILE A 441 -15.84 -8.70 11.52
C ILE A 441 -15.69 -8.28 10.06
N ALA A 442 -14.51 -8.41 9.49
CA ALA A 442 -14.26 -8.13 8.08
C ALA A 442 -15.23 -8.89 7.16
N HIS A 443 -15.66 -10.09 7.57
CA HIS A 443 -16.65 -10.89 6.84
C HIS A 443 -18.09 -10.38 6.99
N LEU A 444 -18.48 -9.91 8.18
CA LEU A 444 -19.87 -9.52 8.48
C LEU A 444 -20.28 -8.21 7.80
N GLU A 445 -19.35 -7.35 7.47
CA GLU A 445 -19.61 -6.04 6.88
C GLU A 445 -19.76 -6.05 5.35
N GLY A 446 -19.83 -7.25 4.74
CA GLY A 446 -20.38 -7.53 3.40
C GLY A 446 -19.58 -7.04 2.20
N GLU A 447 -18.83 -5.95 2.31
CA GLU A 447 -17.99 -5.40 1.25
C GLU A 447 -16.51 -5.82 1.38
N TRP A 448 -16.18 -6.49 2.48
CA TRP A 448 -14.84 -6.92 2.86
C TRP A 448 -14.73 -8.44 2.78
N THR A 449 -14.98 -8.97 1.60
CA THR A 449 -14.79 -10.42 1.41
C THR A 449 -13.33 -10.74 1.64
N GLU A 450 -13.06 -11.64 2.59
CA GLU A 450 -11.73 -12.23 2.72
C GLU A 450 -11.37 -12.90 1.39
N PRO A 451 -10.43 -12.36 0.62
CA PRO A 451 -10.19 -12.84 -0.75
C PRO A 451 -9.91 -14.34 -0.80
N PHE A 452 -9.18 -14.86 0.18
CA PHE A 452 -8.80 -16.28 0.20
C PHE A 452 -9.99 -17.25 0.35
N ARG A 453 -11.16 -16.79 0.79
CA ARG A 453 -12.39 -17.59 0.79
C ARG A 453 -12.92 -17.88 -0.62
N GLN A 454 -12.53 -17.08 -1.60
CA GLN A 454 -12.94 -17.31 -2.99
C GLN A 454 -12.15 -18.45 -3.65
N LEU A 455 -11.03 -18.87 -3.07
CA LEU A 455 -10.15 -19.89 -3.63
C LEU A 455 -10.87 -21.20 -4.05
N PRO A 456 -11.78 -21.80 -3.23
CA PRO A 456 -12.50 -23.00 -3.66
C PRO A 456 -13.41 -22.77 -4.87
N GLN A 457 -13.98 -21.56 -4.99
CA GLN A 457 -14.81 -21.19 -6.14
C GLN A 457 -13.94 -21.00 -7.38
N ASP A 458 -12.79 -20.33 -7.26
CA ASP A 458 -11.87 -20.09 -8.36
C ASP A 458 -11.31 -21.41 -8.91
N VAL A 459 -10.96 -22.37 -8.04
CA VAL A 459 -10.56 -23.71 -8.45
C VAL A 459 -11.67 -24.44 -9.22
N ARG A 460 -12.93 -24.29 -8.83
CA ARG A 460 -14.06 -24.85 -9.57
C ARG A 460 -14.25 -24.16 -10.92
N THR A 461 -14.03 -22.83 -10.96
CA THR A 461 -14.12 -22.03 -12.19
C THR A 461 -13.11 -22.49 -13.24
N ILE A 462 -11.87 -22.77 -12.86
CA ILE A 462 -10.84 -23.29 -13.79
C ILE A 462 -11.32 -24.61 -14.43
N LYS A 463 -11.98 -25.49 -13.66
CA LYS A 463 -12.34 -26.83 -14.14
C LYS A 463 -13.63 -26.89 -14.98
N ASN A 464 -14.54 -25.96 -14.75
CA ASN A 464 -15.92 -26.12 -15.22
C ASN A 464 -16.49 -24.87 -15.92
N ASN A 465 -15.68 -23.88 -16.25
CA ASN A 465 -16.18 -22.66 -16.88
C ASN A 465 -15.79 -22.59 -18.36
N PRO A 466 -16.73 -22.77 -19.29
CA PRO A 466 -16.45 -22.75 -20.73
C PRO A 466 -15.81 -21.43 -21.21
N ARG A 467 -16.02 -20.34 -20.49
CA ARG A 467 -15.35 -19.05 -20.79
C ARG A 467 -13.83 -19.15 -20.64
N ILE A 468 -13.34 -19.90 -19.64
CA ILE A 468 -11.89 -20.11 -19.43
C ILE A 468 -11.29 -20.91 -20.59
N ASP A 469 -11.99 -21.94 -21.04
CA ASP A 469 -11.56 -22.75 -22.18
C ASP A 469 -11.56 -21.92 -23.47
N ALA A 470 -12.63 -21.15 -23.70
CA ALA A 470 -12.76 -20.28 -24.88
C ALA A 470 -11.65 -19.24 -24.97
N ILE A 471 -11.37 -18.52 -23.87
CA ILE A 471 -10.30 -17.51 -23.89
C ILE A 471 -8.91 -18.15 -24.03
N ASN A 472 -8.64 -19.29 -23.38
CA ASN A 472 -7.39 -19.99 -23.54
C ASN A 472 -7.17 -20.47 -24.99
N GLU A 473 -8.23 -20.95 -25.67
CA GLU A 473 -8.17 -21.31 -27.09
C GLU A 473 -7.85 -20.08 -27.96
N MET A 474 -8.47 -18.94 -27.68
CA MET A 474 -8.18 -17.68 -28.39
C MET A 474 -6.74 -17.21 -28.15
N LEU A 475 -6.25 -17.27 -26.92
CA LEU A 475 -4.87 -16.90 -26.61
C LEU A 475 -3.85 -17.80 -27.33
N ALA A 476 -4.14 -19.09 -27.44
CA ALA A 476 -3.29 -20.05 -28.16
C ALA A 476 -3.27 -19.79 -29.68
N ALA A 477 -4.29 -19.10 -30.22
CA ALA A 477 -4.37 -18.72 -31.64
C ALA A 477 -3.65 -17.38 -31.94
N VAL A 478 -3.24 -16.62 -30.92
CA VAL A 478 -2.51 -15.35 -31.09
C VAL A 478 -1.06 -15.64 -31.43
N PRO A 479 -0.54 -15.21 -32.60
CA PRO A 479 0.88 -15.39 -32.93
C PRO A 479 1.77 -14.59 -31.98
N GLU A 480 2.90 -15.16 -31.60
CA GLU A 480 3.90 -14.44 -30.82
C GLU A 480 4.52 -13.26 -31.59
N ASN A 481 5.10 -12.32 -30.87
CA ASN A 481 5.77 -11.13 -31.41
C ASN A 481 4.85 -10.19 -32.21
N THR A 482 3.55 -10.19 -31.98
CA THR A 482 2.57 -9.31 -32.63
C THR A 482 2.19 -8.12 -31.75
N CYS A 483 1.58 -7.11 -32.35
CA CYS A 483 0.97 -5.96 -31.69
C CYS A 483 -0.47 -6.32 -31.29
N VAL A 484 -0.72 -6.54 -30.01
CA VAL A 484 -2.03 -6.95 -29.51
C VAL A 484 -2.64 -5.84 -28.67
N THR A 485 -3.90 -5.55 -28.92
CA THR A 485 -4.74 -4.76 -28.02
C THR A 485 -5.71 -5.71 -27.32
N ALA A 486 -5.63 -5.81 -26.01
CA ALA A 486 -6.45 -6.76 -25.27
C ALA A 486 -7.15 -6.07 -24.10
N ASP A 487 -8.36 -6.56 -23.78
CA ASP A 487 -9.07 -6.17 -22.57
C ASP A 487 -8.17 -6.30 -21.35
N ASP A 488 -8.38 -5.45 -20.35
CA ASP A 488 -7.52 -5.31 -19.18
C ASP A 488 -7.24 -6.65 -18.47
N ARG A 489 -8.24 -7.53 -18.35
CA ARG A 489 -8.07 -8.85 -17.71
C ARG A 489 -7.41 -9.90 -18.59
N VAL A 490 -7.37 -9.68 -19.89
CA VAL A 490 -6.72 -10.56 -20.86
C VAL A 490 -5.25 -10.15 -21.07
N ALA A 491 -4.99 -8.85 -21.03
CA ALA A 491 -3.68 -8.27 -21.32
C ALA A 491 -2.49 -8.95 -20.61
N PRO A 492 -2.53 -9.24 -19.28
CA PRO A 492 -1.39 -9.86 -18.59
C PRO A 492 -1.00 -11.24 -19.11
N HIS A 493 -1.91 -11.96 -19.77
CA HIS A 493 -1.65 -13.30 -20.31
C HIS A 493 -0.87 -13.28 -21.63
N LEU A 494 -0.66 -12.10 -22.21
CA LEU A 494 -0.02 -11.90 -23.50
C LEU A 494 1.30 -11.11 -23.41
N THR A 495 1.57 -10.46 -22.27
CA THR A 495 2.72 -9.55 -22.13
C THR A 495 4.09 -10.23 -22.23
N SER A 496 4.19 -11.54 -22.02
CA SER A 496 5.44 -12.30 -22.17
C SER A 496 5.84 -12.50 -23.64
N THR A 497 4.85 -12.72 -24.51
CA THR A 497 5.09 -13.08 -25.91
C THR A 497 4.84 -11.93 -26.88
N ASN A 498 3.98 -10.99 -26.53
CA ASN A 498 3.48 -9.94 -27.40
C ASN A 498 3.72 -8.53 -26.84
N ARG A 499 3.64 -7.52 -27.68
CA ARG A 499 3.52 -6.14 -27.23
C ARG A 499 2.05 -5.79 -27.04
N VAL A 500 1.66 -5.62 -25.79
CA VAL A 500 0.24 -5.51 -25.41
C VAL A 500 -0.08 -4.09 -25.01
N THR A 501 -1.24 -3.61 -25.51
CA THR A 501 -1.93 -2.38 -25.09
C THR A 501 -3.38 -2.70 -24.70
N VAL A 502 -4.13 -1.72 -24.20
CA VAL A 502 -5.57 -1.86 -23.95
C VAL A 502 -6.38 -1.02 -24.96
N PRO A 503 -7.62 -1.38 -25.27
CA PRO A 503 -8.48 -0.60 -26.16
C PRO A 503 -8.70 0.83 -25.61
N GLY A 504 -8.42 1.82 -26.46
CA GLY A 504 -8.47 3.24 -26.09
C GLY A 504 -7.13 3.84 -25.65
N ALA A 505 -6.13 3.03 -25.35
CA ALA A 505 -4.77 3.53 -25.14
C ALA A 505 -4.12 3.90 -26.49
N PRO A 506 -3.34 4.99 -26.55
CA PRO A 506 -2.62 5.36 -27.77
C PRO A 506 -1.65 4.25 -28.20
N THR A 507 -1.81 3.75 -29.43
CA THR A 507 -0.90 2.78 -30.02
C THR A 507 -0.70 3.07 -31.51
N PRO A 508 0.52 2.99 -32.04
CA PRO A 508 0.78 3.25 -33.46
C PRO A 508 0.32 2.10 -34.36
N ARG A 509 0.19 0.90 -33.81
CA ARG A 509 -0.21 -0.30 -34.53
C ARG A 509 -0.89 -1.31 -33.63
N THR A 510 -1.92 -1.94 -34.15
CA THR A 510 -2.60 -3.10 -33.57
C THR A 510 -2.81 -4.12 -34.68
N ASP A 511 -2.37 -5.35 -34.49
CA ASP A 511 -2.60 -6.45 -35.43
C ASP A 511 -3.82 -7.28 -35.04
N LEU A 512 -3.99 -7.51 -33.73
CA LEU A 512 -5.08 -8.28 -33.15
C LEU A 512 -5.73 -7.52 -31.99
N VAL A 513 -7.05 -7.72 -31.82
CA VAL A 513 -7.81 -7.14 -30.71
C VAL A 513 -8.59 -8.25 -30.02
N ILE A 514 -8.50 -8.32 -28.69
CA ILE A 514 -9.27 -9.25 -27.86
C ILE A 514 -10.13 -8.46 -26.89
N LEU A 515 -11.44 -8.65 -26.96
CA LEU A 515 -12.43 -7.96 -26.13
C LEU A 515 -13.20 -8.97 -25.27
N ASP A 516 -13.41 -8.66 -24.00
CA ASP A 516 -14.38 -9.32 -23.12
C ASP A 516 -15.65 -8.48 -23.03
N MET A 517 -16.69 -8.91 -23.73
CA MET A 517 -17.96 -8.18 -23.82
C MET A 517 -18.75 -8.17 -22.51
N THR A 518 -18.29 -8.85 -21.47
CA THR A 518 -18.96 -8.86 -20.15
C THR A 518 -18.38 -7.82 -19.19
N GLN A 519 -17.27 -7.19 -19.54
CA GLN A 519 -16.69 -6.13 -18.72
C GLN A 519 -17.46 -4.81 -18.84
N ALA A 520 -17.39 -3.98 -17.81
CA ALA A 520 -18.01 -2.65 -17.83
C ALA A 520 -17.24 -1.69 -18.74
N ASP A 521 -15.93 -1.82 -18.78
CA ASP A 521 -14.99 -1.11 -19.63
C ASP A 521 -13.80 -2.00 -20.02
N THR A 522 -13.03 -1.56 -21.00
CA THR A 522 -11.86 -2.31 -21.52
C THR A 522 -10.60 -2.16 -20.67
N GLY A 523 -10.69 -1.40 -19.60
CA GLY A 523 -9.61 -1.12 -18.65
C GLY A 523 -9.57 0.36 -18.28
N ASN A 524 -9.52 0.62 -16.99
CA ASN A 524 -9.36 1.93 -16.38
C ASN A 524 -10.34 3.03 -16.92
N GLY A 525 -11.57 2.63 -17.29
CA GLY A 525 -12.59 3.54 -17.80
C GLY A 525 -12.34 4.08 -19.22
N LEU A 526 -11.44 3.50 -20.00
CA LEU A 526 -11.02 4.01 -21.31
C LEU A 526 -12.12 3.92 -22.36
N SER A 527 -12.81 2.78 -22.48
CA SER A 527 -13.91 2.60 -23.42
C SER A 527 -14.83 1.46 -22.98
N LYS A 528 -16.07 1.45 -23.49
CA LYS A 528 -16.93 0.26 -23.35
C LYS A 528 -16.51 -0.79 -24.39
N PRO A 529 -16.58 -2.09 -24.07
CA PRO A 529 -16.26 -3.15 -25.03
C PRO A 529 -17.05 -3.06 -26.32
N SER A 530 -18.35 -2.69 -26.25
CA SER A 530 -19.21 -2.48 -27.43
C SER A 530 -18.74 -1.36 -28.33
N ASP A 531 -18.28 -0.25 -27.74
CA ASP A 531 -17.83 0.92 -28.49
C ASP A 531 -16.46 0.64 -29.11
N ALA A 532 -15.58 -0.07 -28.36
CA ALA A 532 -14.30 -0.55 -28.87
C ALA A 532 -14.49 -1.51 -30.05
N LEU A 533 -15.39 -2.50 -29.92
CA LEU A 533 -15.72 -3.45 -30.98
C LEU A 533 -16.14 -2.71 -32.25
N LYS A 534 -17.14 -1.82 -32.16
CA LYS A 534 -17.61 -1.04 -33.30
C LYS A 534 -16.47 -0.23 -33.93
N ASN A 535 -15.67 0.45 -33.12
CA ASN A 535 -14.56 1.26 -33.62
C ASN A 535 -13.53 0.44 -34.42
N TYR A 536 -13.21 -0.78 -33.99
CA TYR A 536 -12.26 -1.64 -34.72
C TYR A 536 -12.90 -2.24 -35.98
N GLU A 537 -14.19 -2.63 -35.95
CA GLU A 537 -14.91 -3.07 -37.14
C GLU A 537 -15.02 -1.96 -38.20
N ASP A 538 -15.31 -0.73 -37.79
CA ASP A 538 -15.34 0.44 -38.68
C ASP A 538 -13.95 0.74 -39.29
N GLN A 539 -12.87 0.36 -38.61
CA GLN A 539 -11.49 0.42 -39.15
C GLN A 539 -11.14 -0.76 -40.06
N GLY A 540 -12.03 -1.72 -40.28
CA GLY A 540 -11.83 -2.85 -41.19
C GLY A 540 -11.24 -4.11 -40.53
N TYR A 541 -11.20 -4.19 -39.19
CA TYR A 541 -10.85 -5.42 -38.52
C TYR A 541 -11.91 -6.48 -38.70
N GLN A 542 -11.52 -7.71 -38.98
CA GLN A 542 -12.42 -8.84 -39.18
C GLN A 542 -12.52 -9.71 -37.92
N ARG A 543 -13.73 -10.15 -37.57
CA ARG A 543 -13.91 -11.15 -36.55
C ARG A 543 -13.39 -12.50 -37.01
N ILE A 544 -12.42 -13.03 -36.27
CA ILE A 544 -11.86 -14.36 -36.53
C ILE A 544 -12.31 -15.39 -35.48
N ALA A 545 -12.76 -14.95 -34.30
CA ALA A 545 -13.42 -15.80 -33.32
C ALA A 545 -14.43 -14.98 -32.47
N ASP A 546 -15.53 -15.64 -32.08
CA ASP A 546 -16.56 -15.11 -31.18
C ASP A 546 -17.08 -16.30 -30.33
N LYS A 547 -16.62 -16.38 -29.08
CA LYS A 547 -16.93 -17.49 -28.19
C LYS A 547 -17.13 -16.99 -26.76
N GLU A 548 -18.20 -17.41 -26.12
CA GLU A 548 -18.47 -17.15 -24.69
C GLU A 548 -18.32 -15.68 -24.29
N ASN A 549 -18.76 -14.75 -25.18
CA ASN A 549 -18.63 -13.29 -25.06
C ASN A 549 -17.18 -12.78 -25.12
N TYR A 550 -16.23 -13.56 -25.59
CA TYR A 550 -14.92 -13.06 -26.03
C TYR A 550 -14.92 -12.92 -27.55
N ILE A 551 -14.41 -11.81 -28.03
CA ILE A 551 -14.29 -11.52 -29.47
C ILE A 551 -12.82 -11.31 -29.81
N LEU A 552 -12.34 -12.03 -30.82
CA LEU A 552 -11.02 -11.85 -31.40
C LEU A 552 -11.15 -11.24 -32.80
N LEU A 553 -10.56 -10.07 -32.98
CA LEU A 553 -10.50 -9.37 -34.26
C LEU A 553 -9.08 -9.37 -34.81
N SER A 554 -8.94 -9.34 -36.12
CA SER A 554 -7.64 -9.31 -36.81
C SER A 554 -7.66 -8.30 -37.96
N THR A 555 -6.50 -7.68 -38.23
CA THR A 555 -6.26 -7.01 -39.52
C THR A 555 -6.05 -8.04 -40.63
N SER A 556 -6.15 -7.62 -41.88
CA SER A 556 -5.83 -8.46 -43.04
C SER A 556 -4.34 -8.81 -43.18
N ASN A 557 -3.46 -8.11 -42.48
CA ASN A 557 -2.01 -8.29 -42.58
C ASN A 557 -1.36 -8.29 -41.18
N VAL A 558 -1.39 -9.43 -40.52
CA VAL A 558 -0.69 -9.67 -39.24
C VAL A 558 0.79 -9.92 -39.52
N VAL A 559 1.66 -9.10 -38.95
CA VAL A 559 3.12 -9.27 -39.08
C VAL A 559 3.70 -9.60 -37.71
N PRO A 560 4.30 -10.79 -37.52
CA PRO A 560 4.92 -11.20 -36.26
C PRO A 560 6.27 -10.48 -36.04
N ASP A 561 6.24 -9.18 -35.84
CA ASP A 561 7.39 -8.35 -35.49
C ASP A 561 7.00 -7.25 -34.51
N LYS A 562 7.20 -7.51 -33.22
CA LYS A 562 6.85 -6.56 -32.14
C LYS A 562 7.60 -5.22 -32.20
N ARG A 563 8.68 -5.11 -33.03
CA ARG A 563 9.37 -3.83 -33.23
C ARG A 563 8.50 -2.84 -33.99
N LEU A 564 7.55 -3.35 -34.79
CA LEU A 564 6.58 -2.53 -35.54
C LEU A 564 5.47 -1.94 -34.66
N CYS A 565 5.33 -2.39 -33.43
CA CYS A 565 4.29 -1.91 -32.50
C CYS A 565 4.58 -0.50 -31.92
N GLY A 566 5.57 0.18 -32.42
CA GLY A 566 6.02 1.49 -31.98
C GLY A 566 7.41 1.46 -31.35
N PRO A 567 7.99 2.61 -31.06
CA PRO A 567 9.35 2.65 -30.56
C PRO A 567 9.47 1.80 -29.29
N THR A 568 10.37 0.83 -29.36
CA THR A 568 11.04 0.36 -28.15
C THR A 568 11.77 1.56 -27.58
N ALA A 569 11.89 1.66 -26.28
CA ALA A 569 12.62 2.74 -25.61
C ALA A 569 13.86 3.19 -26.42
N PRO A 570 14.10 4.51 -26.48
CA PRO A 570 15.32 5.02 -27.10
C PRO A 570 16.54 4.46 -26.38
#